data_6423e84f88d57bd5390f88bd0e8d4882
#
_entry.id   6423e84f88d57bd5390f88bd0e8d4882
#
_cell.length_a   1.000
_cell.length_b   1.000
_cell.length_c   1.000
_cell.angle_alpha   90.00
_cell.angle_beta   90.00
_cell.angle_gamma   90.00
#
_symmetry.space_group_name_H-M   'P 1'
#
loop_
_entity.id
_entity.type
_entity.pdbx_description
1 polymer ?
#
loop_
_entity_poly.entity_id
_entity_poly.type
_entity_poly.pdbx_seq_one_letter_code
_entity_poly.pdbx_strand_id
1 'polypeptide(L)'
;MAQTSVSRPRAETLVNDFVRSVYNWMAIGLCLTAVVALYVSGNEALTRLIFGNSLIFILLIVAELGLVFAISGMVQKMSAGTATFLFVLYSALNGVTLSFIFLAYTQTSIVSTFFVCAGTFVGCSIYGWITKRDLTSMGGFLMMGLIGIIIASLVNMFFRSPGMSMVISYIGVIVFVGLTAYDTQKLKNMAMTQPVDADGSVVRKGAILGALSLYLDFINLFLMLLRIFGQSRD
;
A
#
# COMPACT_ATOMS: atom_id res chain seq x y z
N MET A 1 -32.28 9.96 -27.26
CA MET A 1 -31.58 9.08 -26.31
C MET A 1 -32.00 9.49 -24.91
N ALA A 2 -32.80 8.65 -24.22
CA ALA A 2 -33.30 8.96 -22.88
C ALA A 2 -32.13 8.79 -21.88
N GLN A 3 -31.70 9.90 -21.27
CA GLN A 3 -30.84 9.86 -20.10
C GLN A 3 -31.70 9.27 -18.96
N THR A 4 -31.45 8.01 -18.64
CA THR A 4 -31.98 7.37 -17.44
C THR A 4 -31.36 8.08 -16.24
N SER A 5 -32.11 9.00 -15.62
CA SER A 5 -31.74 9.62 -14.36
C SER A 5 -31.65 8.54 -13.28
N VAL A 6 -30.42 8.12 -12.96
CA VAL A 6 -30.19 7.18 -11.87
C VAL A 6 -30.63 7.82 -10.58
N SER A 7 -31.47 7.12 -9.82
CA SER A 7 -31.90 7.60 -8.51
C SER A 7 -30.66 7.74 -7.59
N ARG A 8 -30.55 8.87 -6.89
CA ARG A 8 -29.45 9.17 -5.94
C ARG A 8 -29.09 7.98 -5.02
N PRO A 9 -30.05 7.21 -4.45
CA PRO A 9 -29.75 6.07 -3.61
C PRO A 9 -28.95 4.98 -4.31
N ARG A 10 -29.19 4.74 -5.61
CA ARG A 10 -28.46 3.72 -6.37
C ARG A 10 -26.99 4.10 -6.63
N ALA A 11 -26.74 5.38 -6.91
CA ALA A 11 -25.38 5.88 -7.10
C ALA A 11 -24.57 5.79 -5.79
N GLU A 12 -25.15 6.17 -4.66
CA GLU A 12 -24.51 6.07 -3.34
C GLU A 12 -24.18 4.62 -2.96
N THR A 13 -25.08 3.67 -3.26
CA THR A 13 -24.82 2.25 -3.01
C THR A 13 -23.62 1.74 -3.83
N LEU A 14 -23.55 2.08 -5.12
CA LEU A 14 -22.44 1.67 -5.99
C LEU A 14 -21.09 2.23 -5.52
N VAL A 15 -21.07 3.50 -5.07
CA VAL A 15 -19.87 4.12 -4.49
C VAL A 15 -19.42 3.38 -3.24
N ASN A 16 -20.35 3.08 -2.32
CA ASN A 16 -20.05 2.37 -1.09
C ASN A 16 -19.54 0.93 -1.37
N ASP A 17 -20.16 0.22 -2.31
CA ASP A 17 -19.77 -1.14 -2.68
C ASP A 17 -18.38 -1.17 -3.32
N PHE A 18 -18.05 -0.20 -4.18
CA PHE A 18 -16.73 -0.08 -4.76
C PHE A 18 -15.67 0.16 -3.68
N VAL A 19 -15.87 1.15 -2.82
CA VAL A 19 -14.92 1.50 -1.76
C VAL A 19 -14.76 0.35 -0.77
N ARG A 20 -15.85 -0.30 -0.38
CA ARG A 20 -15.82 -1.51 0.45
C ARG A 20 -14.98 -2.61 -0.20
N SER A 21 -15.12 -2.81 -1.51
CA SER A 21 -14.30 -3.77 -2.26
C SER A 21 -12.82 -3.42 -2.22
N VAL A 22 -12.45 -2.14 -2.38
CA VAL A 22 -11.06 -1.67 -2.27
C VAL A 22 -10.45 -2.01 -0.91
N TYR A 23 -11.12 -1.62 0.18
CA TYR A 23 -10.62 -1.89 1.54
C TYR A 23 -10.58 -3.39 1.87
N ASN A 24 -11.54 -4.18 1.38
CA ASN A 24 -11.53 -5.63 1.55
C ASN A 24 -10.32 -6.27 0.87
N TRP A 25 -10.03 -5.91 -0.39
CA TRP A 25 -8.84 -6.41 -1.09
C TRP A 25 -7.54 -5.96 -0.42
N MET A 26 -7.46 -4.69 0.01
CA MET A 26 -6.32 -4.20 0.79
C MET A 26 -6.12 -5.04 2.07
N ALA A 27 -7.19 -5.28 2.84
CA ALA A 27 -7.12 -6.07 4.07
C ALA A 27 -6.69 -7.52 3.80
N ILE A 28 -7.22 -8.15 2.74
CA ILE A 28 -6.79 -9.49 2.30
C ILE A 28 -5.29 -9.49 1.97
N GLY A 29 -4.81 -8.49 1.22
CA GLY A 29 -3.40 -8.34 0.90
C GLY A 29 -2.52 -8.20 2.15
N LEU A 30 -2.90 -7.33 3.09
CA LEU A 30 -2.17 -7.13 4.34
C LEU A 30 -2.14 -8.40 5.21
N CYS A 31 -3.27 -9.10 5.32
CA CYS A 31 -3.34 -10.38 6.04
C CYS A 31 -2.43 -11.43 5.40
N LEU A 32 -2.45 -11.56 4.08
CA LEU A 32 -1.57 -12.48 3.36
C LEU A 32 -0.11 -12.15 3.58
N THR A 33 0.26 -10.86 3.47
CA THR A 33 1.61 -10.38 3.75
C THR A 33 2.06 -10.75 5.17
N ALA A 34 1.22 -10.51 6.17
CA ALA A 34 1.53 -10.83 7.56
C ALA A 34 1.73 -12.34 7.79
N VAL A 35 0.83 -13.18 7.23
CA VAL A 35 0.93 -14.64 7.33
C VAL A 35 2.21 -15.16 6.68
N VAL A 36 2.51 -14.70 5.47
CA VAL A 36 3.74 -15.10 4.75
C VAL A 36 4.98 -14.63 5.51
N ALA A 37 4.99 -13.38 5.99
CA ALA A 37 6.13 -12.84 6.74
C ALA A 37 6.39 -13.63 8.03
N LEU A 38 5.35 -13.99 8.78
CA LEU A 38 5.46 -14.84 9.98
C LEU A 38 5.97 -16.24 9.62
N TYR A 39 5.44 -16.85 8.58
CA TYR A 39 5.87 -18.19 8.14
C TYR A 39 7.34 -18.21 7.75
N VAL A 40 7.78 -17.25 6.92
CA VAL A 40 9.18 -17.15 6.46
C VAL A 40 10.13 -16.86 7.62
N SER A 41 9.77 -15.92 8.51
CA SER A 41 10.61 -15.59 9.67
C SER A 41 10.77 -16.73 10.67
N GLY A 42 9.80 -17.63 10.76
CA GLY A 42 9.85 -18.85 11.58
C GLY A 42 10.63 -20.01 10.94
N ASN A 43 11.02 -19.90 9.67
CA ASN A 43 11.73 -20.96 8.95
C ASN A 43 13.18 -20.53 8.63
N GLU A 44 14.13 -21.11 9.37
CA GLU A 44 15.55 -20.76 9.26
C GLU A 44 16.12 -21.05 7.85
N ALA A 45 15.69 -22.12 7.20
CA ALA A 45 16.15 -22.46 5.85
C ALA A 45 15.72 -21.42 4.82
N LEU A 46 14.45 -20.96 4.89
CA LEU A 46 13.94 -19.91 4.02
C LEU A 46 14.63 -18.55 4.31
N THR A 47 14.78 -18.22 5.58
CA THR A 47 15.46 -16.99 6.00
C THR A 47 16.91 -16.94 5.49
N ARG A 48 17.66 -18.05 5.64
CA ARG A 48 19.03 -18.16 5.09
C ARG A 48 19.06 -18.08 3.57
N LEU A 49 18.12 -18.72 2.89
CA LEU A 49 18.03 -18.69 1.42
C LEU A 49 17.81 -17.27 0.91
N ILE A 50 16.88 -16.53 1.54
CA ILE A 50 16.46 -15.20 1.07
C ILE A 50 17.50 -14.14 1.46
N PHE A 51 17.89 -14.07 2.74
CA PHE A 51 18.76 -13.01 3.25
C PHE A 51 20.25 -13.37 3.22
N GLY A 52 20.58 -14.66 3.11
CA GLY A 52 21.97 -15.12 2.90
C GLY A 52 22.46 -14.96 1.47
N ASN A 53 21.57 -14.70 0.51
CA ASN A 53 21.94 -14.51 -0.90
C ASN A 53 21.42 -13.18 -1.43
N SER A 54 22.33 -12.21 -1.56
CA SER A 54 21.99 -10.85 -2.04
C SER A 54 21.31 -10.85 -3.42
N LEU A 55 21.64 -11.81 -4.29
CA LEU A 55 21.02 -11.91 -5.62
C LEU A 55 19.53 -12.26 -5.51
N ILE A 56 19.17 -13.23 -4.67
CA ILE A 56 17.79 -13.63 -4.45
C ILE A 56 17.00 -12.46 -3.88
N PHE A 57 17.56 -11.75 -2.91
CA PHE A 57 16.91 -10.58 -2.30
C PHE A 57 16.68 -9.45 -3.32
N ILE A 58 17.68 -9.15 -4.16
CA ILE A 58 17.54 -8.14 -5.23
C ILE A 58 16.49 -8.57 -6.25
N LEU A 59 16.47 -9.84 -6.67
CA LEU A 59 15.48 -10.35 -7.61
C LEU A 59 14.05 -10.25 -7.05
N LEU A 60 13.86 -10.49 -5.75
CA LEU A 60 12.56 -10.29 -5.09
C LEU A 60 12.11 -8.83 -5.17
N ILE A 61 12.99 -7.88 -4.83
CA ILE A 61 12.67 -6.43 -4.92
C ILE A 61 12.32 -6.05 -6.37
N VAL A 62 13.10 -6.51 -7.34
CA VAL A 62 12.84 -6.22 -8.77
C VAL A 62 11.52 -6.82 -9.22
N ALA A 63 11.19 -8.03 -8.76
CA ALA A 63 9.90 -8.68 -9.06
C ALA A 63 8.73 -7.89 -8.45
N GLU A 64 8.85 -7.46 -7.19
CA GLU A 64 7.84 -6.63 -6.52
C GLU A 64 7.60 -5.31 -7.26
N LEU A 65 8.66 -4.59 -7.62
CA LEU A 65 8.56 -3.36 -8.40
C LEU A 65 7.93 -3.63 -9.77
N GLY A 66 8.34 -4.71 -10.44
CA GLY A 66 7.75 -5.13 -11.71
C GLY A 66 6.26 -5.39 -11.62
N LEU A 67 5.80 -6.05 -10.54
CA LEU A 67 4.37 -6.30 -10.30
C LEU A 67 3.59 -5.00 -10.03
N VAL A 68 4.14 -4.09 -9.24
CA VAL A 68 3.52 -2.77 -9.00
C VAL A 68 3.37 -2.01 -10.33
N PHE A 69 4.42 -1.94 -11.15
CA PHE A 69 4.36 -1.29 -12.47
C PHE A 69 3.39 -2.00 -13.42
N ALA A 70 3.37 -3.33 -13.43
CA ALA A 70 2.45 -4.09 -14.27
C ALA A 70 0.99 -3.82 -13.88
N ILE A 71 0.64 -3.87 -12.59
CA ILE A 71 -0.72 -3.61 -12.14
C ILE A 71 -1.08 -2.14 -12.39
N SER A 72 -0.23 -1.19 -11.99
CA SER A 72 -0.53 0.24 -12.09
C SER A 72 -0.61 0.74 -13.53
N GLY A 73 0.30 0.25 -14.40
CA GLY A 73 0.41 0.72 -15.79
C GLY A 73 -0.41 -0.06 -16.81
N MET A 74 -0.72 -1.35 -16.51
CA MET A 74 -1.31 -2.25 -17.51
C MET A 74 -2.66 -2.83 -17.06
N VAL A 75 -3.23 -2.44 -15.92
CA VAL A 75 -4.49 -2.99 -15.39
C VAL A 75 -5.65 -2.94 -16.39
N GLN A 76 -5.70 -1.91 -17.23
CA GLN A 76 -6.76 -1.77 -18.25
C GLN A 76 -6.65 -2.81 -19.37
N LYS A 77 -5.43 -3.30 -19.64
CA LYS A 77 -5.14 -4.28 -20.70
C LYS A 77 -5.26 -5.74 -20.25
N MET A 78 -5.38 -5.98 -18.93
CA MET A 78 -5.48 -7.34 -18.39
C MET A 78 -6.90 -7.69 -17.97
N SER A 79 -7.17 -8.99 -17.78
CA SER A 79 -8.42 -9.44 -17.20
C SER A 79 -8.49 -9.09 -15.71
N ALA A 80 -9.72 -8.98 -15.16
CA ALA A 80 -9.89 -8.75 -13.71
C ALA A 80 -9.29 -9.91 -12.88
N GLY A 81 -9.31 -11.13 -13.39
CA GLY A 81 -8.69 -12.30 -12.76
C GLY A 81 -7.17 -12.15 -12.70
N THR A 82 -6.54 -11.74 -13.81
CA THR A 82 -5.09 -11.50 -13.88
C THR A 82 -4.67 -10.40 -12.91
N ALA A 83 -5.39 -9.27 -12.88
CA ALA A 83 -5.10 -8.18 -11.94
C ALA A 83 -5.17 -8.64 -10.49
N THR A 84 -6.21 -9.42 -10.14
CA THR A 84 -6.35 -10.00 -8.80
C THR A 84 -5.20 -10.95 -8.46
N PHE A 85 -4.84 -11.84 -9.39
CA PHE A 85 -3.75 -12.79 -9.18
C PHE A 85 -2.41 -12.07 -8.95
N LEU A 86 -2.11 -11.06 -9.76
CA LEU A 86 -0.87 -10.27 -9.61
C LEU A 86 -0.83 -9.51 -8.28
N PHE A 87 -1.96 -8.97 -7.82
CA PHE A 87 -2.06 -8.33 -6.51
C PHE A 87 -1.81 -9.31 -5.35
N VAL A 88 -2.41 -10.51 -5.42
CA VAL A 88 -2.19 -11.57 -4.42
C VAL A 88 -0.73 -12.03 -4.43
N LEU A 89 -0.15 -12.24 -5.62
CA LEU A 89 1.26 -12.60 -5.77
C LEU A 89 2.17 -11.51 -5.19
N TYR A 90 1.90 -10.24 -5.51
CA TYR A 90 2.63 -9.11 -4.94
C TYR A 90 2.56 -9.09 -3.41
N SER A 91 1.37 -9.28 -2.83
CA SER A 91 1.18 -9.31 -1.38
C SER A 91 1.95 -10.45 -0.72
N ALA A 92 2.02 -11.61 -1.37
CA ALA A 92 2.80 -12.75 -0.89
C ALA A 92 4.30 -12.48 -0.95
N LEU A 93 4.83 -11.97 -2.08
CA LEU A 93 6.26 -11.63 -2.23
C LEU A 93 6.66 -10.54 -1.23
N ASN A 94 5.83 -9.52 -1.07
CA ASN A 94 6.09 -8.48 -0.08
C ASN A 94 6.13 -9.04 1.35
N GLY A 95 5.33 -10.07 1.66
CA GLY A 95 5.43 -10.82 2.91
C GLY A 95 6.78 -11.52 3.07
N VAL A 96 7.30 -12.12 2.00
CA VAL A 96 8.64 -12.73 2.00
C VAL A 96 9.71 -11.69 2.32
N THR A 97 9.68 -10.56 1.63
CA THR A 97 10.65 -9.47 1.81
C THR A 97 10.53 -8.85 3.20
N LEU A 98 9.30 -8.60 3.69
CA LEU A 98 9.05 -8.02 5.00
C LEU A 98 9.32 -8.97 6.17
N SER A 99 9.56 -10.26 5.94
CA SER A 99 9.86 -11.20 7.03
C SER A 99 11.08 -10.78 7.86
N PHE A 100 12.00 -9.97 7.28
CA PHE A 100 13.16 -9.44 8.02
C PHE A 100 12.78 -8.58 9.23
N ILE A 101 11.60 -7.96 9.24
CA ILE A 101 11.18 -7.11 10.37
C ILE A 101 11.06 -7.92 11.66
N PHE A 102 10.65 -9.20 11.55
CA PHE A 102 10.55 -10.11 12.70
C PHE A 102 11.92 -10.57 13.21
N LEU A 103 12.96 -10.44 12.41
CA LEU A 103 14.35 -10.69 12.79
C LEU A 103 14.98 -9.46 13.42
N ALA A 104 14.61 -8.25 12.92
CA ALA A 104 15.23 -6.99 13.33
C ALA A 104 14.55 -6.32 14.55
N TYR A 105 13.24 -6.55 14.73
CA TYR A 105 12.44 -5.87 15.76
C TYR A 105 11.74 -6.86 16.70
N THR A 106 11.48 -6.41 17.92
CA THR A 106 10.70 -7.20 18.89
C THR A 106 9.25 -7.34 18.43
N GLN A 107 8.62 -8.48 18.72
CA GLN A 107 7.22 -8.70 18.35
C GLN A 107 6.28 -7.66 18.97
N THR A 108 6.54 -7.25 20.22
CA THR A 108 5.76 -6.21 20.89
C THR A 108 5.81 -4.88 20.12
N SER A 109 7.00 -4.48 19.62
CA SER A 109 7.15 -3.27 18.81
C SER A 109 6.41 -3.36 17.49
N ILE A 110 6.48 -4.51 16.82
CA ILE A 110 5.78 -4.75 15.55
C ILE A 110 4.27 -4.58 15.76
N VAL A 111 3.71 -5.25 16.77
CA VAL A 111 2.27 -5.23 17.06
C VAL A 111 1.81 -3.83 17.48
N SER A 112 2.51 -3.18 18.42
CA SER A 112 2.15 -1.83 18.88
C SER A 112 2.22 -0.81 17.73
N THR A 113 3.27 -0.86 16.92
CA THR A 113 3.41 0.02 15.75
C THR A 113 2.34 -0.25 14.70
N PHE A 114 1.96 -1.51 14.51
CA PHE A 114 0.86 -1.86 13.60
C PHE A 114 -0.46 -1.20 14.03
N PHE A 115 -0.81 -1.22 15.32
CA PHE A 115 -2.03 -0.55 15.80
C PHE A 115 -1.95 0.97 15.67
N VAL A 116 -0.79 1.58 15.93
CA VAL A 116 -0.59 3.02 15.71
C VAL A 116 -0.75 3.35 14.22
N CYS A 117 -0.14 2.56 13.34
CA CYS A 117 -0.27 2.70 11.90
C CYS A 117 -1.73 2.57 11.45
N ALA A 118 -2.43 1.52 11.90
CA ALA A 118 -3.83 1.28 11.56
C ALA A 118 -4.73 2.43 12.01
N GLY A 119 -4.55 2.93 13.24
CA GLY A 119 -5.30 4.09 13.74
C GLY A 119 -5.04 5.36 12.93
N THR A 120 -3.77 5.63 12.61
CA THR A 120 -3.38 6.77 11.78
C THR A 120 -3.97 6.65 10.37
N PHE A 121 -3.86 5.47 9.75
CA PHE A 121 -4.39 5.19 8.41
C PHE A 121 -5.90 5.38 8.35
N VAL A 122 -6.64 4.84 9.32
CA VAL A 122 -8.11 5.01 9.42
C VAL A 122 -8.46 6.49 9.58
N GLY A 123 -7.78 7.22 10.46
CA GLY A 123 -7.98 8.67 10.64
C GLY A 123 -7.78 9.46 9.35
N CYS A 124 -6.68 9.17 8.62
CA CYS A 124 -6.37 9.81 7.33
C CYS A 124 -7.40 9.44 6.25
N SER A 125 -7.84 8.18 6.21
CA SER A 125 -8.87 7.72 5.28
C SER A 125 -10.22 8.41 5.55
N ILE A 126 -10.64 8.52 6.82
CA ILE A 126 -11.85 9.26 7.19
C ILE A 126 -11.73 10.73 6.77
N TYR A 127 -10.60 11.37 7.03
CA TYR A 127 -10.36 12.74 6.60
C TYR A 127 -10.47 12.88 5.08
N GLY A 128 -9.78 12.03 4.30
CA GLY A 128 -9.85 12.02 2.84
C GLY A 128 -11.27 11.82 2.30
N TRP A 129 -12.07 11.01 3.01
CA TRP A 129 -13.47 10.73 2.63
C TRP A 129 -14.41 11.91 2.89
N ILE A 130 -14.29 12.58 4.04
CA ILE A 130 -15.24 13.63 4.47
C ILE A 130 -14.84 15.04 4.07
N THR A 131 -13.54 15.28 3.81
CA THR A 131 -13.06 16.62 3.49
C THR A 131 -13.72 17.16 2.23
N LYS A 132 -14.08 18.46 2.29
CA LYS A 132 -14.57 19.21 1.13
C LYS A 132 -13.45 19.92 0.36
N ARG A 133 -12.23 19.92 0.91
CA ARG A 133 -11.06 20.48 0.24
C ARG A 133 -10.61 19.53 -0.86
N ASP A 134 -10.29 20.06 -2.02
CA ASP A 134 -9.69 19.29 -3.10
C ASP A 134 -8.21 19.01 -2.77
N LEU A 135 -7.89 17.74 -2.57
CA LEU A 135 -6.53 17.28 -2.28
C LEU A 135 -5.71 17.01 -3.56
N THR A 136 -6.28 17.22 -4.74
CA THR A 136 -5.60 16.92 -6.02
C THR A 136 -4.30 17.73 -6.18
N SER A 137 -4.31 18.99 -5.76
CA SER A 137 -3.11 19.85 -5.77
C SER A 137 -2.02 19.36 -4.83
N MET A 138 -2.40 18.75 -3.69
CA MET A 138 -1.45 18.12 -2.76
C MET A 138 -0.84 16.83 -3.32
N GLY A 139 -1.59 16.09 -4.14
CA GLY A 139 -1.12 14.83 -4.73
C GLY A 139 0.20 14.97 -5.48
N GLY A 140 0.35 16.04 -6.28
CA GLY A 140 1.61 16.33 -6.98
C GLY A 140 2.78 16.61 -6.03
N PHE A 141 2.55 17.40 -4.97
CA PHE A 141 3.56 17.68 -3.95
C PHE A 141 3.96 16.41 -3.17
N LEU A 142 2.99 15.60 -2.78
CA LEU A 142 3.22 14.33 -2.07
C LEU A 142 3.98 13.32 -2.93
N MET A 143 3.68 13.27 -4.24
CA MET A 143 4.42 12.45 -5.19
C MET A 143 5.88 12.90 -5.33
N MET A 144 6.15 14.21 -5.37
CA MET A 144 7.53 14.72 -5.33
C MET A 144 8.22 14.34 -4.03
N GLY A 145 7.52 14.42 -2.90
CA GLY A 145 8.00 13.95 -1.60
C GLY A 145 8.35 12.46 -1.61
N LEU A 146 7.49 11.62 -2.19
CA LEU A 146 7.74 10.18 -2.34
C LEU A 146 9.00 9.91 -3.18
N ILE A 147 9.15 10.59 -4.33
CA ILE A 147 10.35 10.47 -5.16
C ILE A 147 11.59 10.91 -4.38
N GLY A 148 11.49 12.00 -3.61
CA GLY A 148 12.56 12.47 -2.73
C GLY A 148 12.98 11.44 -1.67
N ILE A 149 12.00 10.78 -1.05
CA ILE A 149 12.24 9.70 -0.07
C ILE A 149 12.96 8.52 -0.74
N ILE A 150 12.53 8.11 -1.93
CA ILE A 150 13.17 7.01 -2.67
C ILE A 150 14.63 7.36 -2.98
N ILE A 151 14.89 8.55 -3.52
CA ILE A 151 16.25 9.00 -3.85
C ILE A 151 17.10 9.07 -2.57
N ALA A 152 16.58 9.69 -1.49
CA ALA A 152 17.28 9.80 -0.23
C ALA A 152 17.58 8.41 0.38
N SER A 153 16.66 7.45 0.25
CA SER A 153 16.86 6.08 0.71
C SER A 153 17.95 5.36 -0.07
N LEU A 154 17.98 5.53 -1.40
CA LEU A 154 19.03 4.98 -2.26
C LEU A 154 20.41 5.58 -1.91
N VAL A 155 20.46 6.89 -1.72
CA VAL A 155 21.70 7.57 -1.29
C VAL A 155 22.14 7.07 0.08
N ASN A 156 21.20 6.94 1.04
CA ASN A 156 21.52 6.46 2.38
C ASN A 156 21.97 4.99 2.43
N MET A 157 21.60 4.20 1.44
CA MET A 157 22.10 2.82 1.32
C MET A 157 23.65 2.77 1.17
N PHE A 158 24.24 3.80 0.55
CA PHE A 158 25.71 3.93 0.43
C PHE A 158 26.32 4.55 1.69
N PHE A 159 25.71 5.60 2.25
CA PHE A 159 26.25 6.29 3.43
C PHE A 159 25.98 5.56 4.75
N ARG A 160 24.95 4.73 4.80
CA ARG A 160 24.53 3.94 5.99
C ARG A 160 24.38 4.81 7.25
N SER A 161 23.93 6.05 7.09
CA SER A 161 23.76 7.00 8.19
C SER A 161 22.46 6.73 8.97
N PRO A 162 22.53 6.41 10.28
CA PRO A 162 21.33 6.24 11.10
C PRO A 162 20.52 7.53 11.21
N GLY A 163 21.18 8.68 11.32
CA GLY A 163 20.52 9.98 11.37
C GLY A 163 19.72 10.29 10.11
N MET A 164 20.31 10.03 8.92
CA MET A 164 19.60 10.18 7.65
C MET A 164 18.40 9.22 7.56
N SER A 165 18.54 7.97 8.01
CA SER A 165 17.44 7.01 8.07
C SER A 165 16.28 7.53 8.91
N MET A 166 16.57 8.17 10.05
CA MET A 166 15.54 8.72 10.94
C MET A 166 14.84 9.93 10.30
N VAL A 167 15.57 10.85 9.67
CA VAL A 167 15.00 12.00 8.94
C VAL A 167 14.11 11.54 7.81
N ILE A 168 14.56 10.55 7.00
CA ILE A 168 13.76 9.93 5.94
C ILE A 168 12.46 9.37 6.51
N SER A 169 12.51 8.72 7.68
CA SER A 169 11.33 8.13 8.31
C SER A 169 10.33 9.18 8.78
N TYR A 170 10.76 10.27 9.38
CA TYR A 170 9.86 11.36 9.78
C TYR A 170 9.19 12.02 8.58
N ILE A 171 9.96 12.34 7.54
CA ILE A 171 9.41 12.90 6.30
C ILE A 171 8.47 11.89 5.65
N GLY A 172 8.83 10.60 5.66
CA GLY A 172 8.03 9.51 5.12
C GLY A 172 6.65 9.41 5.79
N VAL A 173 6.59 9.51 7.12
CA VAL A 173 5.30 9.51 7.84
C VAL A 173 4.41 10.64 7.34
N ILE A 174 4.94 11.86 7.21
CA ILE A 174 4.17 13.03 6.75
C ILE A 174 3.66 12.79 5.32
N VAL A 175 4.52 12.29 4.44
CA VAL A 175 4.17 12.02 3.03
C VAL A 175 3.11 10.93 2.93
N PHE A 176 3.26 9.79 3.63
CA PHE A 176 2.29 8.68 3.52
C PHE A 176 0.98 8.95 4.25
N VAL A 177 0.96 9.75 5.31
CA VAL A 177 -0.26 10.31 5.92
C VAL A 177 -1.03 11.14 4.89
N GLY A 178 -0.32 12.02 4.18
CA GLY A 178 -0.92 12.82 3.12
C GLY A 178 -1.41 11.99 1.94
N LEU A 179 -0.60 11.01 1.47
CA LEU A 179 -0.95 10.11 0.37
C LEU A 179 -2.18 9.27 0.71
N THR A 180 -2.29 8.73 1.92
CA THR A 180 -3.47 7.97 2.38
C THR A 180 -4.75 8.81 2.26
N ALA A 181 -4.72 10.08 2.70
CA ALA A 181 -5.88 10.97 2.58
C ALA A 181 -6.19 11.31 1.11
N TYR A 182 -5.17 11.61 0.32
CA TYR A 182 -5.29 11.92 -1.11
C TYR A 182 -5.83 10.72 -1.89
N ASP A 183 -5.26 9.52 -1.70
CA ASP A 183 -5.68 8.32 -2.43
C ASP A 183 -7.09 7.89 -2.03
N THR A 184 -7.47 8.04 -0.76
CA THR A 184 -8.87 7.83 -0.34
C THR A 184 -9.83 8.79 -1.04
N GLN A 185 -9.50 10.08 -1.16
CA GLN A 185 -10.32 11.03 -1.89
C GLN A 185 -10.38 10.70 -3.39
N LYS A 186 -9.25 10.33 -3.99
CA LYS A 186 -9.16 9.90 -5.39
C LYS A 186 -10.04 8.68 -5.67
N LEU A 187 -10.04 7.69 -4.77
CA LEU A 187 -10.91 6.50 -4.87
C LEU A 187 -12.39 6.86 -4.77
N LYS A 188 -12.75 7.75 -3.86
CA LYS A 188 -14.12 8.29 -3.77
C LYS A 188 -14.54 8.95 -5.07
N ASN A 189 -13.70 9.81 -5.64
CA ASN A 189 -13.98 10.50 -6.89
C ASN A 189 -14.08 9.51 -8.07
N MET A 190 -13.19 8.51 -8.12
CA MET A 190 -13.25 7.42 -9.10
C MET A 190 -14.59 6.67 -9.01
N ALA A 191 -15.02 6.32 -7.80
CA ALA A 191 -16.30 5.65 -7.58
C ALA A 191 -17.50 6.48 -8.06
N MET A 192 -17.48 7.80 -7.80
CA MET A 192 -18.56 8.72 -8.22
C MET A 192 -18.61 8.97 -9.73
N THR A 193 -17.50 8.79 -10.44
CA THR A 193 -17.40 9.01 -11.90
C THR A 193 -17.56 7.74 -12.71
N GLN A 194 -17.63 6.57 -12.07
CA GLN A 194 -17.88 5.31 -12.78
C GLN A 194 -19.28 5.29 -13.40
N PRO A 195 -19.40 4.83 -14.67
CA PRO A 195 -20.71 4.61 -15.27
C PRO A 195 -21.51 3.58 -14.44
N VAL A 196 -22.80 3.81 -14.29
CA VAL A 196 -23.70 2.94 -13.49
C VAL A 196 -23.88 1.55 -14.09
N ASP A 197 -23.66 1.45 -15.38
CA ASP A 197 -23.70 0.24 -16.22
C ASP A 197 -22.30 -0.30 -16.51
N ALA A 198 -21.28 0.14 -15.76
CA ALA A 198 -19.93 -0.37 -15.93
C ALA A 198 -19.89 -1.89 -15.73
N ASP A 199 -19.18 -2.57 -16.65
CA ASP A 199 -18.95 -4.00 -16.54
C ASP A 199 -18.28 -4.33 -15.18
N GLY A 200 -18.77 -5.36 -14.50
CA GLY A 200 -18.21 -5.81 -13.21
C GLY A 200 -16.70 -6.09 -13.26
N SER A 201 -16.16 -6.42 -14.44
CA SER A 201 -14.71 -6.59 -14.63
C SER A 201 -13.95 -5.26 -14.53
N VAL A 202 -14.52 -4.16 -15.02
CA VAL A 202 -13.93 -2.81 -14.95
C VAL A 202 -13.93 -2.32 -13.50
N VAL A 203 -15.08 -2.51 -12.80
CA VAL A 203 -15.21 -2.16 -11.38
C VAL A 203 -14.19 -2.92 -10.54
N ARG A 204 -14.03 -4.23 -10.79
CA ARG A 204 -13.07 -5.07 -10.07
C ARG A 204 -11.62 -4.67 -10.34
N LYS A 205 -11.25 -4.36 -11.59
CA LYS A 205 -9.92 -3.86 -11.92
C LYS A 205 -9.62 -2.53 -11.22
N GLY A 206 -10.59 -1.62 -11.19
CA GLY A 206 -10.49 -0.37 -10.42
C GLY A 206 -10.32 -0.61 -8.91
N ALA A 207 -11.06 -1.57 -8.35
CA ALA A 207 -10.95 -1.92 -6.94
C ALA A 207 -9.57 -2.52 -6.59
N ILE A 208 -9.01 -3.38 -7.45
CA ILE A 208 -7.65 -3.94 -7.25
C ILE A 208 -6.58 -2.85 -7.34
N LEU A 209 -6.69 -1.93 -8.32
CA LEU A 209 -5.77 -0.81 -8.44
C LEU A 209 -5.81 0.10 -7.20
N GLY A 210 -7.02 0.42 -6.72
CA GLY A 210 -7.21 1.18 -5.50
C GLY A 210 -6.68 0.46 -4.25
N ALA A 211 -6.91 -0.86 -4.16
CA ALA A 211 -6.39 -1.68 -3.08
C ALA A 211 -4.86 -1.69 -3.06
N LEU A 212 -4.20 -1.76 -4.23
CA LEU A 212 -2.75 -1.67 -4.33
C LEU A 212 -2.24 -0.31 -3.83
N SER A 213 -2.86 0.81 -4.23
CA SER A 213 -2.45 2.14 -3.77
C SER A 213 -2.51 2.25 -2.24
N LEU A 214 -3.68 1.94 -1.65
CA LEU A 214 -3.85 2.01 -0.19
C LEU A 214 -2.98 1.00 0.57
N TYR A 215 -2.74 -0.18 -0.01
CA TYR A 215 -1.84 -1.18 0.53
C TYR A 215 -0.40 -0.64 0.60
N LEU A 216 0.08 0.00 -0.48
CA LEU A 216 1.41 0.61 -0.53
C LEU A 216 1.54 1.73 0.51
N ASP A 217 0.53 2.58 0.62
CA ASP A 217 0.52 3.65 1.63
C ASP A 217 0.63 3.07 3.05
N PHE A 218 -0.17 2.03 3.34
CA PHE A 218 -0.17 1.38 4.66
C PHE A 218 1.17 0.75 4.99
N ILE A 219 1.73 -0.07 4.09
CA ILE A 219 2.99 -0.77 4.33
C ILE A 219 4.15 0.23 4.50
N ASN A 220 4.21 1.26 3.65
CA ASN A 220 5.26 2.25 3.77
C ASN A 220 5.12 3.09 5.05
N LEU A 221 3.91 3.52 5.40
CA LEU A 221 3.63 4.20 6.67
C LEU A 221 4.04 3.33 7.86
N PHE A 222 3.67 2.05 7.84
CA PHE A 222 4.04 1.09 8.88
C PHE A 222 5.57 0.96 9.02
N LEU A 223 6.30 0.82 7.92
CA LEU A 223 7.76 0.70 7.94
C LEU A 223 8.44 1.98 8.45
N MET A 224 7.93 3.16 8.09
CA MET A 224 8.45 4.43 8.61
C MET A 224 8.19 4.56 10.11
N LEU A 225 6.98 4.22 10.57
CA LEU A 225 6.63 4.23 12.00
C LEU A 225 7.43 3.17 12.78
N LEU A 226 7.61 1.97 12.21
CA LEU A 226 8.38 0.91 12.86
C LEU A 226 9.85 1.31 13.02
N ARG A 227 10.42 2.07 12.08
CA ARG A 227 11.79 2.59 12.21
C ARG A 227 11.90 3.66 13.30
N ILE A 228 10.82 4.42 13.57
CA ILE A 228 10.80 5.47 14.60
C ILE A 228 10.55 4.87 15.99
N PHE A 229 9.58 3.96 16.12
CA PHE A 229 9.11 3.45 17.40
C PHE A 229 9.59 2.03 17.73
N GLY A 230 10.15 1.33 16.74
CA GLY A 230 10.55 -0.06 16.89
C GLY A 230 11.76 -0.21 17.80
N GLN A 231 11.71 -1.21 18.66
CA GLN A 231 12.86 -1.63 19.46
C GLN A 231 13.57 -2.77 18.74
N SER A 232 14.88 -2.60 18.51
CA SER A 232 15.70 -3.65 17.93
C SER A 232 15.68 -4.89 18.80
N ARG A 233 15.75 -6.05 18.16
CA ARG A 233 15.95 -7.32 18.82
C ARG A 233 17.46 -7.48 19.02
N ASP A 234 17.91 -7.55 20.29
CA ASP A 234 19.29 -7.82 20.68
C ASP A 234 19.70 -9.25 20.28
#